data_757cbdc71bcb95000296ede8a2bb40ee
#
_entry.id   757cbdc71bcb95000296ede8a2bb40ee
#
_cell.length_a   1.000
_cell.length_b   1.000
_cell.length_c   1.000
_cell.angle_alpha   90.00
_cell.angle_beta   90.00
_cell.angle_gamma   90.00
#
_symmetry.space_group_name_H-M   'P 1'
#
loop_
_entity.id
_entity.type
_entity.pdbx_description
1 polymer ?
#
loop_
_entity_poly.entity_id
_entity_poly.type
_entity_poly.pdbx_seq_one_letter_code
_entity_poly.pdbx_strand_id
1 'polypeptide(L)'
;MADPVTLLRKLGHSVVDRIWRLGFATRFLFAILRFSGASFRRLPLTIREVYFSGVLSLLIISVSGLFVGLVLGLQGYETLQRYGSTEALGILVALSLVRELGPVVAGLLFASRAGSSITAEIGLMKATEQLKAMDMMAVNPIARVVAPRFWGGVIAMPLLAALFSAMGVLGGWLIGVVFIGVDEGAFWSQMQAGVDFRYDIVNGVIKSFVFGIAVSLIAVFEGYDSVPTAEGVSRAITRTVVTSALAILALDFVLTSFMFRGTS
;
A
#
# COMPACT_ATOMS: atom_id res chain seq x y z
N MET A 1 -23.76 -2.65 37.07
CA MET A 1 -22.35 -3.04 37.25
C MET A 1 -22.12 -4.29 36.43
N ALA A 2 -21.28 -4.25 35.42
CA ALA A 2 -20.97 -5.45 34.63
C ALA A 2 -20.09 -6.37 35.46
N ASP A 3 -20.50 -7.62 35.61
CA ASP A 3 -19.76 -8.66 36.34
C ASP A 3 -18.34 -8.79 35.79
N PRO A 4 -17.28 -8.73 36.62
CA PRO A 4 -15.89 -8.86 36.14
C PRO A 4 -15.64 -10.17 35.39
N VAL A 5 -16.37 -11.22 35.70
CA VAL A 5 -16.31 -12.53 35.02
C VAL A 5 -16.84 -12.42 33.57
N THR A 6 -17.88 -11.62 33.33
CA THR A 6 -18.43 -11.41 31.98
C THR A 6 -17.51 -10.57 31.10
N LEU A 7 -16.76 -9.62 31.69
CA LEU A 7 -15.73 -8.85 31.02
C LEU A 7 -14.52 -9.71 30.61
N LEU A 8 -14.01 -10.53 31.52
CA LEU A 8 -12.93 -11.48 31.26
C LEU A 8 -13.30 -12.50 30.17
N ARG A 9 -14.54 -13.00 30.22
CA ARG A 9 -15.05 -13.93 29.19
C ARG A 9 -15.16 -13.27 27.81
N LYS A 10 -15.63 -12.03 27.74
CA LYS A 10 -15.67 -11.25 26.48
C LYS A 10 -14.27 -10.97 25.93
N LEU A 11 -13.34 -10.60 26.78
CA LEU A 11 -11.94 -10.42 26.39
C LEU A 11 -11.31 -11.72 25.88
N GLY A 12 -11.54 -12.84 26.57
CA GLY A 12 -11.06 -14.14 26.14
C GLY A 12 -11.62 -14.56 24.77
N HIS A 13 -12.93 -14.41 24.56
CA HIS A 13 -13.53 -14.66 23.25
C HIS A 13 -12.95 -13.74 22.16
N SER A 14 -12.77 -12.45 22.43
CA SER A 14 -12.19 -11.52 21.43
C SER A 14 -10.76 -11.88 21.04
N VAL A 15 -9.95 -12.39 21.98
CA VAL A 15 -8.57 -12.83 21.69
C VAL A 15 -8.58 -14.12 20.88
N VAL A 16 -9.39 -15.10 21.26
CA VAL A 16 -9.51 -16.36 20.52
C VAL A 16 -10.02 -16.12 19.10
N ASP A 17 -11.03 -15.27 18.92
CA ASP A 17 -11.56 -14.90 17.60
C ASP A 17 -10.50 -14.23 16.71
N ARG A 18 -9.66 -13.36 17.29
CA ARG A 18 -8.55 -12.72 16.55
C ARG A 18 -7.50 -13.75 16.12
N ILE A 19 -7.11 -14.66 17.00
CA ILE A 19 -6.14 -15.74 16.70
C ILE A 19 -6.72 -16.65 15.61
N TRP A 20 -8.00 -16.97 15.71
CA TRP A 20 -8.68 -17.81 14.72
C TRP A 20 -8.73 -17.13 13.34
N ARG A 21 -9.04 -15.83 13.29
CA ARG A 21 -9.01 -15.03 12.06
C ARG A 21 -7.60 -14.95 11.45
N LEU A 22 -6.56 -14.79 12.26
CA LEU A 22 -5.17 -14.82 11.80
C LEU A 22 -4.81 -16.19 11.20
N GLY A 23 -5.19 -17.30 11.86
CA GLY A 23 -5.01 -18.64 11.31
C GLY A 23 -5.74 -18.86 10.00
N PHE A 24 -6.96 -18.35 9.89
CA PHE A 24 -7.73 -18.42 8.65
C PHE A 24 -7.10 -17.57 7.54
N ALA A 25 -6.64 -16.34 7.83
CA ALA A 25 -5.94 -15.48 6.88
C ALA A 25 -4.64 -16.13 6.37
N THR A 26 -3.89 -16.81 7.25
CA THR A 26 -2.67 -17.53 6.86
C THR A 26 -2.99 -18.71 5.93
N ARG A 27 -4.00 -19.51 6.25
CA ARG A 27 -4.46 -20.59 5.35
C ARG A 27 -4.95 -20.06 4.00
N PHE A 28 -5.62 -18.91 4.02
CA PHE A 28 -6.10 -18.25 2.81
C PHE A 28 -4.94 -17.77 1.94
N LEU A 29 -3.89 -17.20 2.54
CA LEU A 29 -2.67 -16.83 1.83
C LEU A 29 -2.01 -18.06 1.18
N PHE A 30 -1.87 -19.18 1.91
CA PHE A 30 -1.34 -20.41 1.34
C PHE A 30 -2.19 -20.92 0.17
N ALA A 31 -3.52 -20.81 0.25
CA ALA A 31 -4.41 -21.17 -0.85
C ALA A 31 -4.17 -20.26 -2.07
N ILE A 32 -4.04 -18.93 -1.89
CA ILE A 32 -3.70 -18.00 -2.96
C ILE A 32 -2.36 -18.38 -3.61
N LEU A 33 -1.33 -18.63 -2.81
CA LEU A 33 0.00 -18.98 -3.31
C LEU A 33 -0.03 -20.32 -4.07
N ARG A 34 -0.76 -21.33 -3.59
CA ARG A 34 -0.94 -22.61 -4.30
C ARG A 34 -1.57 -22.45 -5.68
N PHE A 35 -2.53 -21.53 -5.81
CA PHE A 35 -3.21 -21.26 -7.08
C PHE A 35 -2.56 -20.14 -7.91
N SER A 36 -1.46 -19.55 -7.45
CA SER A 36 -0.74 -18.48 -8.17
C SER A 36 -0.22 -18.93 -9.54
N GLY A 37 0.18 -20.20 -9.68
CA GLY A 37 0.59 -20.76 -10.96
C GLY A 37 -0.51 -20.69 -12.03
N ALA A 38 -1.77 -20.84 -11.65
CA ALA A 38 -2.91 -20.68 -12.55
C ALA A 38 -3.12 -19.20 -12.95
N SER A 39 -2.85 -18.27 -12.05
CA SER A 39 -2.94 -16.82 -12.30
C SER A 39 -1.86 -16.37 -13.31
N PHE A 40 -0.63 -16.86 -13.16
CA PHE A 40 0.46 -16.55 -14.10
C PHE A 40 0.28 -17.21 -15.48
N ARG A 41 -0.39 -18.33 -15.57
CA ARG A 41 -0.78 -18.93 -16.87
C ARG A 41 -1.88 -18.13 -17.58
N ARG A 42 -2.64 -17.30 -16.85
CA ARG A 42 -3.73 -16.45 -17.37
C ARG A 42 -3.38 -14.98 -17.24
N LEU A 43 -2.21 -14.60 -17.79
CA LEU A 43 -1.69 -13.22 -17.78
C LEU A 43 -2.74 -12.14 -18.11
N PRO A 44 -3.65 -12.34 -19.10
CA PRO A 44 -4.64 -11.30 -19.42
C PRO A 44 -5.54 -10.90 -18.22
N LEU A 45 -5.84 -11.85 -17.32
CA LEU A 45 -6.63 -11.53 -16.12
C LEU A 45 -5.82 -10.70 -15.14
N THR A 46 -4.59 -11.07 -14.87
CA THR A 46 -3.71 -10.33 -13.95
C THR A 46 -3.40 -8.93 -14.49
N ILE A 47 -3.12 -8.80 -15.79
CA ILE A 47 -2.91 -7.49 -16.44
C ILE A 47 -4.14 -6.61 -16.31
N ARG A 48 -5.33 -7.16 -16.48
CA ARG A 48 -6.60 -6.44 -16.29
C ARG A 48 -6.74 -5.93 -14.86
N GLU A 49 -6.39 -6.73 -13.86
CA GLU A 49 -6.45 -6.34 -12.45
C GLU A 49 -5.37 -5.29 -12.11
N VAL A 50 -4.16 -5.37 -12.70
CA VAL A 50 -3.16 -4.31 -12.62
C VAL A 50 -3.69 -3.00 -13.21
N TYR A 51 -4.40 -3.05 -14.33
CA TYR A 51 -5.04 -1.88 -14.93
C TYR A 51 -6.07 -1.27 -13.98
N PHE A 52 -6.99 -2.04 -13.44
CA PHE A 52 -8.04 -1.54 -12.55
C PHE A 52 -7.48 -1.03 -11.21
N SER A 53 -6.50 -1.71 -10.63
CA SER A 53 -5.89 -1.29 -9.37
C SER A 53 -4.88 -0.16 -9.54
N GLY A 54 -4.10 -0.19 -10.63
CA GLY A 54 -3.00 0.75 -10.91
C GLY A 54 -3.47 1.98 -11.68
N VAL A 55 -3.88 1.80 -12.95
CA VAL A 55 -4.13 2.94 -13.85
C VAL A 55 -5.23 3.87 -13.34
N LEU A 56 -6.30 3.32 -12.80
CA LEU A 56 -7.35 4.15 -12.20
C LEU A 56 -6.93 4.85 -10.90
N SER A 57 -5.78 4.49 -10.31
CA SER A 57 -5.19 5.18 -9.14
C SER A 57 -4.16 6.24 -9.54
N LEU A 58 -3.74 6.30 -10.82
CA LEU A 58 -2.68 7.21 -11.27
C LEU A 58 -2.97 8.67 -10.95
N LEU A 59 -4.20 9.13 -11.19
CA LEU A 59 -4.56 10.54 -10.98
C LEU A 59 -4.37 10.95 -9.51
N ILE A 60 -4.96 10.20 -8.59
CA ILE A 60 -4.88 10.52 -7.16
C ILE A 60 -3.44 10.42 -6.65
N ILE A 61 -2.69 9.41 -7.09
CA ILE A 61 -1.29 9.21 -6.71
C ILE A 61 -0.41 10.35 -7.24
N SER A 62 -0.56 10.74 -8.52
CA SER A 62 0.24 11.79 -9.14
C SER A 62 -0.02 13.15 -8.50
N VAL A 63 -1.29 13.51 -8.33
CA VAL A 63 -1.68 14.79 -7.72
C VAL A 63 -1.23 14.85 -6.26
N SER A 64 -1.47 13.80 -5.49
CA SER A 64 -1.05 13.75 -4.09
C SER A 64 0.47 13.78 -3.95
N GLY A 65 1.21 13.05 -4.80
CA GLY A 65 2.67 13.08 -4.82
C GLY A 65 3.21 14.48 -5.09
N LEU A 66 2.66 15.16 -6.11
CA LEU A 66 3.03 16.53 -6.43
C LEU A 66 2.83 17.48 -5.23
N PHE A 67 1.65 17.47 -4.61
CA PHE A 67 1.37 18.34 -3.46
C PHE A 67 2.23 18.02 -2.24
N VAL A 68 2.47 16.76 -1.95
CA VAL A 68 3.38 16.38 -0.87
C VAL A 68 4.80 16.86 -1.16
N GLY A 69 5.26 16.77 -2.41
CA GLY A 69 6.55 17.29 -2.84
C GLY A 69 6.66 18.81 -2.71
N LEU A 70 5.61 19.56 -3.08
CA LEU A 70 5.54 21.02 -2.89
C LEU A 70 5.69 21.39 -1.41
N VAL A 71 4.96 20.71 -0.53
CA VAL A 71 5.03 20.96 0.93
C VAL A 71 6.41 20.61 1.49
N LEU A 72 6.97 19.46 1.09
CA LEU A 72 8.32 19.07 1.51
C LEU A 72 9.39 20.04 1.01
N GLY A 73 9.28 20.52 -0.22
CA GLY A 73 10.17 21.51 -0.78
C GLY A 73 10.12 22.82 0.01
N LEU A 74 8.92 23.31 0.33
CA LEU A 74 8.74 24.53 1.11
C LEU A 74 9.28 24.40 2.55
N GLN A 75 8.83 23.39 3.28
CA GLN A 75 9.26 23.17 4.67
C GLN A 75 10.75 22.80 4.76
N GLY A 76 11.23 21.99 3.78
CA GLY A 76 12.64 21.64 3.69
C GLY A 76 13.51 22.87 3.47
N TYR A 77 13.12 23.78 2.58
CA TYR A 77 13.84 25.03 2.35
C TYR A 77 13.90 25.91 3.61
N GLU A 78 12.76 26.16 4.26
CA GLU A 78 12.72 26.96 5.50
C GLU A 78 13.62 26.37 6.60
N THR A 79 13.65 25.04 6.71
CA THR A 79 14.49 24.36 7.68
C THR A 79 15.96 24.49 7.33
N LEU A 80 16.35 24.20 6.08
CA LEU A 80 17.73 24.24 5.62
C LEU A 80 18.30 25.68 5.60
N GLN A 81 17.47 26.68 5.35
CA GLN A 81 17.87 28.11 5.40
C GLN A 81 18.36 28.51 6.78
N ARG A 82 17.74 27.98 7.85
CA ARG A 82 18.19 28.26 9.24
C ARG A 82 19.59 27.71 9.53
N TYR A 83 20.00 26.67 8.82
CA TYR A 83 21.32 26.02 8.96
C TYR A 83 22.31 26.44 7.86
N GLY A 84 21.92 27.36 6.97
CA GLY A 84 22.77 27.82 5.86
C GLY A 84 23.11 26.78 4.81
N SER A 85 22.26 25.74 4.66
CA SER A 85 22.51 24.58 3.79
C SER A 85 21.39 24.39 2.75
N THR A 86 20.92 25.46 2.14
CA THR A 86 19.80 25.45 1.17
C THR A 86 20.08 24.61 -0.06
N GLU A 87 21.35 24.40 -0.43
CA GLU A 87 21.75 23.54 -1.55
C GLU A 87 21.39 22.07 -1.32
N ALA A 88 21.26 21.63 -0.06
CA ALA A 88 20.90 20.25 0.29
C ALA A 88 19.39 19.94 0.12
N LEU A 89 18.59 20.86 -0.41
CA LEU A 89 17.14 20.68 -0.57
C LEU A 89 16.81 19.49 -1.46
N GLY A 90 17.53 19.30 -2.56
CA GLY A 90 17.30 18.18 -3.49
C GLY A 90 17.46 16.81 -2.84
N ILE A 91 18.52 16.62 -2.07
CA ILE A 91 18.77 15.35 -1.36
C ILE A 91 17.72 15.12 -0.27
N LEU A 92 17.35 16.15 0.49
CA LEU A 92 16.33 16.04 1.55
C LEU A 92 14.99 15.58 0.97
N VAL A 93 14.52 16.23 -0.10
CA VAL A 93 13.26 15.89 -0.77
C VAL A 93 13.30 14.46 -1.33
N ALA A 94 14.38 14.11 -2.05
CA ALA A 94 14.50 12.79 -2.66
C ALA A 94 14.55 11.66 -1.62
N LEU A 95 15.38 11.76 -0.59
CA LEU A 95 15.50 10.73 0.44
C LEU A 95 14.21 10.58 1.25
N SER A 96 13.56 11.69 1.61
CA SER A 96 12.29 11.64 2.34
C SER A 96 11.19 10.94 1.53
N LEU A 97 11.13 11.19 0.23
CA LEU A 97 10.14 10.57 -0.64
C LEU A 97 10.46 9.10 -0.95
N VAL A 98 11.68 8.80 -1.35
CA VAL A 98 12.03 7.46 -1.83
C VAL A 98 12.08 6.45 -0.69
N ARG A 99 12.65 6.83 0.47
CA ARG A 99 12.84 5.92 1.61
C ARG A 99 11.57 5.69 2.42
N GLU A 100 10.75 6.74 2.62
CA GLU A 100 9.65 6.71 3.59
C GLU A 100 8.31 7.11 3.00
N LEU A 101 8.15 8.38 2.62
CA LEU A 101 6.85 8.93 2.26
C LEU A 101 6.25 8.33 0.99
N GLY A 102 7.09 8.03 -0.01
CA GLY A 102 6.63 7.40 -1.25
C GLY A 102 5.90 6.08 -1.02
N PRO A 103 6.57 5.08 -0.44
CA PRO A 103 5.94 3.79 -0.15
C PRO A 103 4.75 3.90 0.81
N VAL A 104 4.87 4.67 1.90
CA VAL A 104 3.83 4.77 2.94
C VAL A 104 2.59 5.48 2.43
N VAL A 105 2.74 6.70 1.88
CA VAL A 105 1.59 7.49 1.43
C VAL A 105 0.92 6.84 0.22
N ALA A 106 1.72 6.35 -0.75
CA ALA A 106 1.16 5.60 -1.87
C ALA A 106 0.40 4.35 -1.39
N GLY A 107 0.93 3.64 -0.36
CA GLY A 107 0.26 2.49 0.25
C GLY A 107 -1.08 2.84 0.89
N LEU A 108 -1.15 3.93 1.65
CA LEU A 108 -2.39 4.41 2.26
C LEU A 108 -3.44 4.80 1.21
N LEU A 109 -3.03 5.50 0.15
CA LEU A 109 -3.90 5.87 -0.97
C LEU A 109 -4.34 4.63 -1.76
N PHE A 110 -3.45 3.69 -1.97
CA PHE A 110 -3.76 2.41 -2.61
C PHE A 110 -4.77 1.60 -1.79
N ALA A 111 -4.58 1.50 -0.47
CA ALA A 111 -5.50 0.80 0.44
C ALA A 111 -6.90 1.42 0.43
N SER A 112 -6.97 2.75 0.47
CA SER A 112 -8.25 3.47 0.49
C SER A 112 -9.01 3.36 -0.84
N ARG A 113 -8.32 3.35 -1.97
CA ARG A 113 -8.95 3.33 -3.30
C ARG A 113 -9.01 1.92 -3.90
N ALA A 114 -7.87 1.27 -4.16
CA ALA A 114 -7.83 -0.04 -4.80
C ALA A 114 -8.22 -1.16 -3.83
N GLY A 115 -7.74 -1.11 -2.57
CA GLY A 115 -8.10 -2.07 -1.54
C GLY A 115 -9.60 -2.10 -1.27
N SER A 116 -10.23 -0.95 -1.12
CA SER A 116 -11.68 -0.84 -0.94
C SER A 116 -12.48 -1.36 -2.15
N SER A 117 -12.01 -1.08 -3.39
CA SER A 117 -12.64 -1.57 -4.62
C SER A 117 -12.58 -3.10 -4.72
N ILE A 118 -11.40 -3.69 -4.48
CA ILE A 118 -11.21 -5.16 -4.48
C ILE A 118 -12.13 -5.82 -3.45
N THR A 119 -12.20 -5.26 -2.23
CA THR A 119 -13.07 -5.77 -1.16
C THR A 119 -14.55 -5.68 -1.56
N ALA A 120 -14.96 -4.54 -2.12
CA ALA A 120 -16.34 -4.33 -2.57
C ALA A 120 -16.75 -5.31 -3.67
N GLU A 121 -15.89 -5.50 -4.68
CA GLU A 121 -16.17 -6.39 -5.80
C GLU A 121 -16.30 -7.86 -5.35
N ILE A 122 -15.36 -8.36 -4.54
CA ILE A 122 -15.41 -9.73 -4.02
C ILE A 122 -16.62 -9.90 -3.09
N GLY A 123 -16.86 -8.93 -2.21
CA GLY A 123 -18.01 -8.94 -1.31
C GLY A 123 -19.36 -8.93 -2.06
N LEU A 124 -19.46 -8.15 -3.14
CA LEU A 124 -20.63 -8.11 -4.01
C LEU A 124 -20.82 -9.45 -4.74
N MET A 125 -19.75 -10.03 -5.30
CA MET A 125 -19.81 -11.36 -5.93
C MET A 125 -20.27 -12.44 -4.94
N LYS A 126 -19.92 -12.31 -3.67
CA LYS A 126 -20.40 -13.20 -2.60
C LYS A 126 -21.87 -12.96 -2.29
N ALA A 127 -22.27 -11.69 -2.15
CA ALA A 127 -23.67 -11.31 -1.83
C ALA A 127 -24.66 -11.71 -2.92
N THR A 128 -24.20 -11.72 -4.19
CA THR A 128 -25.00 -12.16 -5.36
C THR A 128 -24.82 -13.66 -5.69
N GLU A 129 -24.23 -14.43 -4.78
CA GLU A 129 -23.99 -15.89 -4.90
C GLU A 129 -23.12 -16.29 -6.11
N GLN A 130 -22.44 -15.36 -6.79
CA GLN A 130 -21.58 -15.68 -7.94
C GLN A 130 -20.42 -16.62 -7.58
N LEU A 131 -19.81 -16.44 -6.39
CA LEU A 131 -18.73 -17.30 -5.93
C LEU A 131 -19.23 -18.74 -5.70
N LYS A 132 -20.43 -18.90 -5.15
CA LYS A 132 -21.07 -20.20 -4.93
C LYS A 132 -21.47 -20.86 -6.26
N ALA A 133 -21.97 -20.08 -7.21
CA ALA A 133 -22.28 -20.57 -8.55
C ALA A 133 -21.03 -21.10 -9.28
N MET A 134 -19.87 -20.44 -9.10
CA MET A 134 -18.59 -20.94 -9.64
C MET A 134 -18.21 -22.29 -9.02
N ASP A 135 -18.35 -22.45 -7.71
CA ASP A 135 -18.05 -23.73 -7.04
C ASP A 135 -18.95 -24.86 -7.56
N MET A 136 -20.24 -24.58 -7.78
CA MET A 136 -21.17 -25.57 -8.36
C MET A 136 -20.80 -25.94 -9.80
N MET A 137 -20.17 -25.08 -10.55
CA MET A 137 -19.62 -25.33 -11.88
C MET A 137 -18.21 -25.95 -11.86
N ALA A 138 -17.72 -26.40 -10.69
CA ALA A 138 -16.35 -26.91 -10.50
C ALA A 138 -15.23 -25.90 -10.85
N VAL A 139 -15.53 -24.60 -10.83
CA VAL A 139 -14.56 -23.52 -11.04
C VAL A 139 -14.15 -22.97 -9.69
N ASN A 140 -12.88 -23.13 -9.32
CA ASN A 140 -12.37 -22.66 -8.04
C ASN A 140 -12.35 -21.10 -8.00
N PRO A 141 -13.13 -20.44 -7.10
CA PRO A 141 -13.20 -18.98 -7.01
C PRO A 141 -11.87 -18.35 -6.60
N ILE A 142 -11.08 -19.04 -5.76
CA ILE A 142 -9.77 -18.52 -5.33
C ILE A 142 -8.84 -18.39 -6.53
N ALA A 143 -8.79 -19.41 -7.40
CA ALA A 143 -7.93 -19.40 -8.58
C ALA A 143 -8.40 -18.40 -9.66
N ARG A 144 -9.72 -18.20 -9.78
CA ARG A 144 -10.30 -17.40 -10.87
C ARG A 144 -10.49 -15.93 -10.52
N VAL A 145 -10.80 -15.61 -9.26
CA VAL A 145 -11.19 -14.27 -8.81
C VAL A 145 -10.15 -13.70 -7.85
N VAL A 146 -9.78 -14.44 -6.80
CA VAL A 146 -8.97 -13.91 -5.69
C VAL A 146 -7.50 -13.78 -6.09
N ALA A 147 -6.89 -14.82 -6.66
CA ALA A 147 -5.45 -14.81 -6.98
C ALA A 147 -5.06 -13.76 -8.04
N PRO A 148 -5.81 -13.53 -9.13
CA PRO A 148 -5.49 -12.44 -10.07
C PRO A 148 -5.57 -11.06 -9.43
N ARG A 149 -6.56 -10.79 -8.56
CA ARG A 149 -6.71 -9.52 -7.85
C ARG A 149 -5.58 -9.29 -6.85
N PHE A 150 -5.22 -10.32 -6.11
CA PHE A 150 -4.07 -10.26 -5.20
C PHE A 150 -2.79 -9.87 -5.93
N TRP A 151 -2.43 -10.60 -7.00
CA TRP A 151 -1.21 -10.32 -7.76
C TRP A 151 -1.29 -9.00 -8.55
N GLY A 152 -2.47 -8.62 -9.02
CA GLY A 152 -2.70 -7.32 -9.63
C GLY A 152 -2.34 -6.18 -8.68
N GLY A 153 -2.79 -6.25 -7.44
CA GLY A 153 -2.47 -5.26 -6.40
C GLY A 153 -0.98 -5.28 -5.99
N VAL A 154 -0.40 -6.47 -5.83
CA VAL A 154 1.03 -6.63 -5.47
C VAL A 154 1.96 -6.01 -6.53
N ILE A 155 1.63 -6.15 -7.81
CA ILE A 155 2.41 -5.58 -8.91
C ILE A 155 2.16 -4.08 -9.07
N ALA A 156 0.92 -3.63 -8.90
CA ALA A 156 0.54 -2.23 -9.06
C ALA A 156 1.18 -1.33 -7.99
N MET A 157 1.29 -1.81 -6.74
CA MET A 157 1.73 -1.01 -5.61
C MET A 157 3.15 -0.43 -5.75
N PRO A 158 4.22 -1.18 -6.12
CA PRO A 158 5.55 -0.62 -6.32
C PRO A 158 5.60 0.42 -7.45
N LEU A 159 4.84 0.20 -8.52
CA LEU A 159 4.76 1.14 -9.64
C LEU A 159 4.11 2.47 -9.21
N LEU A 160 3.05 2.40 -8.41
CA LEU A 160 2.39 3.59 -7.87
C LEU A 160 3.26 4.33 -6.86
N ALA A 161 4.03 3.62 -6.03
CA ALA A 161 4.97 4.23 -5.10
C ALA A 161 6.12 4.94 -5.84
N ALA A 162 6.65 4.34 -6.89
CA ALA A 162 7.66 4.97 -7.74
C ALA A 162 7.12 6.23 -8.43
N LEU A 163 5.89 6.17 -8.97
CA LEU A 163 5.22 7.33 -9.55
C LEU A 163 5.00 8.43 -8.52
N PHE A 164 4.53 8.09 -7.31
CA PHE A 164 4.35 9.05 -6.22
C PHE A 164 5.65 9.78 -5.89
N SER A 165 6.76 9.03 -5.74
CA SER A 165 8.08 9.59 -5.46
C SER A 165 8.58 10.49 -6.60
N ALA A 166 8.40 10.10 -7.85
CA ALA A 166 8.77 10.90 -9.01
C ALA A 166 7.98 12.22 -9.07
N MET A 167 6.66 12.15 -8.88
CA MET A 167 5.82 13.36 -8.84
C MET A 167 6.13 14.24 -7.64
N GLY A 168 6.51 13.65 -6.50
CA GLY A 168 6.94 14.37 -5.32
C GLY A 168 8.26 15.11 -5.54
N VAL A 169 9.25 14.48 -6.18
CA VAL A 169 10.51 15.14 -6.55
C VAL A 169 10.25 16.31 -7.50
N LEU A 170 9.36 16.14 -8.49
CA LEU A 170 8.94 17.23 -9.38
C LEU A 170 8.27 18.38 -8.61
N GLY A 171 7.43 18.06 -7.60
CA GLY A 171 6.84 19.07 -6.73
C GLY A 171 7.89 19.84 -5.91
N GLY A 172 8.86 19.12 -5.32
CA GLY A 172 9.97 19.72 -4.58
C GLY A 172 10.86 20.60 -5.47
N TRP A 173 11.15 20.16 -6.70
CA TRP A 173 11.87 20.95 -7.69
C TRP A 173 11.08 22.21 -8.08
N LEU A 174 9.78 22.07 -8.35
CA LEU A 174 8.94 23.20 -8.74
C LEU A 174 8.95 24.32 -7.68
N ILE A 175 8.77 23.97 -6.41
CA ILE A 175 8.77 24.98 -5.35
C ILE A 175 10.19 25.48 -5.04
N GLY A 176 11.17 24.57 -4.92
CA GLY A 176 12.54 24.91 -4.52
C GLY A 176 13.29 25.72 -5.58
N VAL A 177 13.26 25.28 -6.83
CA VAL A 177 14.00 25.91 -7.93
C VAL A 177 13.19 27.02 -8.59
N VAL A 178 11.95 26.72 -9.04
CA VAL A 178 11.21 27.69 -9.87
C VAL A 178 10.62 28.82 -9.03
N PHE A 179 10.07 28.57 -7.84
CA PHE A 179 9.43 29.60 -7.03
C PHE A 179 10.37 30.28 -6.03
N ILE A 180 11.26 29.53 -5.39
CA ILE A 180 12.16 30.05 -4.33
C ILE A 180 13.49 30.53 -4.93
N GLY A 181 13.97 29.91 -6.04
CA GLY A 181 15.19 30.28 -6.72
C GLY A 181 16.46 29.60 -6.19
N VAL A 182 16.34 28.41 -5.61
CA VAL A 182 17.50 27.55 -5.31
C VAL A 182 18.18 27.18 -6.63
N ASP A 183 19.51 27.12 -6.63
CA ASP A 183 20.27 26.77 -7.83
C ASP A 183 19.87 25.38 -8.35
N GLU A 184 19.45 25.34 -9.61
CA GLU A 184 18.99 24.10 -10.26
C GLU A 184 20.12 23.06 -10.34
N GLY A 185 21.35 23.51 -10.65
CA GLY A 185 22.52 22.66 -10.70
C GLY A 185 22.82 22.00 -9.36
N ALA A 186 22.75 22.79 -8.27
CA ALA A 186 22.92 22.29 -6.91
C ALA A 186 21.82 21.29 -6.52
N PHE A 187 20.57 21.58 -6.86
CA PHE A 187 19.43 20.70 -6.56
C PHE A 187 19.62 19.29 -7.13
N TRP A 188 19.92 19.19 -8.44
CA TRP A 188 20.07 17.89 -9.10
C TRP A 188 21.40 17.20 -8.76
N SER A 189 22.53 17.94 -8.68
CA SER A 189 23.83 17.35 -8.37
C SER A 189 23.90 16.78 -6.94
N GLN A 190 23.37 17.51 -5.96
CA GLN A 190 23.29 17.06 -4.57
C GLN A 190 22.39 15.82 -4.44
N MET A 191 21.26 15.82 -5.15
CA MET A 191 20.35 14.67 -5.17
C MET A 191 21.03 13.43 -5.77
N GLN A 192 21.73 13.57 -6.91
CA GLN A 192 22.44 12.46 -7.56
C GLN A 192 23.62 11.94 -6.72
N ALA A 193 24.32 12.84 -6.04
CA ALA A 193 25.45 12.46 -5.19
C ALA A 193 24.99 11.80 -3.87
N GLY A 194 23.83 12.18 -3.35
CA GLY A 194 23.36 11.75 -2.03
C GLY A 194 22.36 10.60 -2.02
N VAL A 195 21.77 10.22 -3.18
CA VAL A 195 20.84 9.10 -3.29
C VAL A 195 21.56 7.86 -3.80
N ASP A 196 21.72 6.86 -2.96
CA ASP A 196 22.28 5.57 -3.36
C ASP A 196 21.17 4.67 -3.95
N PHE A 197 21.38 4.26 -5.20
CA PHE A 197 20.41 3.41 -5.90
C PHE A 197 20.13 2.11 -5.13
N ARG A 198 21.17 1.48 -4.59
CA ARG A 198 21.06 0.17 -3.94
C ARG A 198 20.42 0.26 -2.55
N TYR A 199 20.77 1.29 -1.76
CA TYR A 199 20.28 1.44 -0.40
C TYR A 199 18.96 2.20 -0.32
N ASP A 200 18.72 3.17 -1.20
CA ASP A 200 17.54 4.03 -1.10
C ASP A 200 16.40 3.55 -1.99
N ILE A 201 16.68 3.40 -3.30
CA ILE A 201 15.64 3.03 -4.27
C ILE A 201 15.21 1.57 -4.07
N VAL A 202 16.17 0.63 -3.95
CA VAL A 202 15.83 -0.79 -3.78
C VAL A 202 15.07 -1.02 -2.46
N ASN A 203 15.47 -0.36 -1.37
CA ASN A 203 14.75 -0.46 -0.09
C ASN A 203 13.33 0.11 -0.18
N GLY A 204 13.14 1.24 -0.86
CA GLY A 204 11.80 1.78 -1.14
C GLY A 204 10.93 0.84 -1.96
N VAL A 205 11.50 0.19 -2.99
CA VAL A 205 10.80 -0.83 -3.79
C VAL A 205 10.45 -2.05 -2.96
N ILE A 206 11.35 -2.54 -2.11
CA ILE A 206 11.07 -3.68 -1.21
C ILE A 206 9.95 -3.33 -0.24
N LYS A 207 9.99 -2.14 0.39
CA LYS A 207 8.91 -1.67 1.27
C LYS A 207 7.57 -1.64 0.54
N SER A 208 7.52 -1.03 -0.65
CA SER A 208 6.30 -0.92 -1.43
C SER A 208 5.76 -2.29 -1.87
N PHE A 209 6.64 -3.25 -2.18
CA PHE A 209 6.25 -4.62 -2.50
C PHE A 209 5.63 -5.33 -1.29
N VAL A 210 6.24 -5.21 -0.10
CA VAL A 210 5.70 -5.77 1.15
C VAL A 210 4.35 -5.15 1.49
N PHE A 211 4.20 -3.83 1.35
CA PHE A 211 2.91 -3.15 1.52
C PHE A 211 1.87 -3.61 0.51
N GLY A 212 2.27 -3.82 -0.74
CA GLY A 212 1.42 -4.40 -1.78
C GLY A 212 0.88 -5.78 -1.39
N ILE A 213 1.73 -6.66 -0.86
CA ILE A 213 1.32 -7.98 -0.36
C ILE A 213 0.33 -7.82 0.80
N ALA A 214 0.65 -6.99 1.80
CA ALA A 214 -0.18 -6.80 2.99
C ALA A 214 -1.57 -6.24 2.63
N VAL A 215 -1.62 -5.14 1.88
CA VAL A 215 -2.88 -4.48 1.50
C VAL A 215 -3.73 -5.38 0.61
N SER A 216 -3.12 -6.00 -0.41
CA SER A 216 -3.85 -6.88 -1.33
C SER A 216 -4.39 -8.12 -0.60
N LEU A 217 -3.62 -8.70 0.33
CA LEU A 217 -4.08 -9.82 1.14
C LEU A 217 -5.28 -9.43 2.02
N ILE A 218 -5.16 -8.30 2.73
CA ILE A 218 -6.25 -7.79 3.59
C ILE A 218 -7.50 -7.53 2.74
N ALA A 219 -7.36 -6.90 1.59
CA ALA A 219 -8.48 -6.55 0.72
C ALA A 219 -9.23 -7.79 0.19
N VAL A 220 -8.50 -8.77 -0.34
CA VAL A 220 -9.13 -10.00 -0.84
C VAL A 220 -9.70 -10.86 0.29
N PHE A 221 -9.05 -10.87 1.46
CA PHE A 221 -9.49 -11.60 2.64
C PHE A 221 -10.79 -11.02 3.21
N GLU A 222 -10.84 -9.71 3.48
CA GLU A 222 -12.02 -9.05 4.02
C GLU A 222 -13.22 -9.12 3.06
N GLY A 223 -12.97 -9.02 1.75
CA GLY A 223 -14.00 -9.23 0.73
C GLY A 223 -14.55 -10.65 0.74
N TYR A 224 -13.68 -11.66 0.80
CA TYR A 224 -14.08 -13.07 0.82
C TYR A 224 -14.77 -13.47 2.14
N ASP A 225 -14.33 -12.92 3.30
CA ASP A 225 -14.91 -13.17 4.63
C ASP A 225 -16.15 -12.31 4.92
N SER A 226 -16.52 -11.38 4.03
CA SER A 226 -17.66 -10.48 4.26
C SER A 226 -18.99 -11.23 4.43
N VAL A 227 -19.89 -10.69 5.26
CA VAL A 227 -21.27 -11.17 5.33
C VAL A 227 -21.96 -10.84 3.99
N PRO A 228 -22.72 -11.78 3.37
CA PRO A 228 -23.32 -11.59 2.04
C PRO A 228 -24.54 -10.65 2.09
N THR A 229 -24.37 -9.43 2.57
CA THR A 229 -25.36 -8.36 2.65
C THR A 229 -24.70 -7.03 2.30
N ALA A 230 -25.46 -6.05 1.82
CA ALA A 230 -24.94 -4.72 1.51
C ALA A 230 -24.24 -4.07 2.71
N GLU A 231 -24.80 -4.21 3.90
CA GLU A 231 -24.21 -3.71 5.14
C GLU A 231 -22.92 -4.46 5.50
N GLY A 232 -22.89 -5.79 5.29
CA GLY A 232 -21.69 -6.62 5.52
C GLY A 232 -20.54 -6.23 4.62
N VAL A 233 -20.82 -5.96 3.34
CA VAL A 233 -19.81 -5.49 2.37
C VAL A 233 -19.29 -4.09 2.77
N SER A 234 -20.17 -3.17 3.14
CA SER A 234 -19.78 -1.83 3.62
C SER A 234 -18.86 -1.89 4.84
N ARG A 235 -19.18 -2.74 5.81
CA ARG A 235 -18.34 -2.95 7.00
C ARG A 235 -16.98 -3.59 6.63
N ALA A 236 -16.94 -4.51 5.67
CA ALA A 236 -15.73 -5.13 5.18
C ALA A 236 -14.80 -4.10 4.52
N ILE A 237 -15.35 -3.19 3.70
CA ILE A 237 -14.60 -2.09 3.07
C ILE A 237 -13.94 -1.20 4.15
N THR A 238 -14.70 -0.78 5.15
CA THR A 238 -14.16 0.04 6.24
C THR A 238 -13.05 -0.69 6.99
N ARG A 239 -13.23 -1.98 7.30
CA ARG A 239 -12.20 -2.80 7.95
C ARG A 239 -10.95 -2.93 7.09
N THR A 240 -11.10 -3.12 5.78
CA THR A 240 -9.98 -3.19 4.84
C THR A 240 -9.11 -1.94 4.93
N VAL A 241 -9.71 -0.76 4.83
CA VAL A 241 -8.97 0.51 4.87
C VAL A 241 -8.25 0.69 6.20
N VAL A 242 -8.96 0.51 7.33
CA VAL A 242 -8.39 0.71 8.67
C VAL A 242 -7.28 -0.31 8.96
N THR A 243 -7.54 -1.60 8.69
CA THR A 243 -6.56 -2.67 8.96
C THR A 243 -5.33 -2.52 8.07
N SER A 244 -5.52 -2.16 6.78
CA SER A 244 -4.41 -1.91 5.86
C SER A 244 -3.57 -0.71 6.28
N ALA A 245 -4.19 0.39 6.71
CA ALA A 245 -3.47 1.56 7.20
C ALA A 245 -2.61 1.22 8.43
N LEU A 246 -3.17 0.52 9.40
CA LEU A 246 -2.43 0.08 10.58
C LEU A 246 -1.30 -0.91 10.23
N ALA A 247 -1.56 -1.83 9.29
CA ALA A 247 -0.55 -2.77 8.81
C ALA A 247 0.61 -2.07 8.10
N ILE A 248 0.34 -1.09 7.24
CA ILE A 248 1.36 -0.29 6.57
C ILE A 248 2.25 0.41 7.59
N LEU A 249 1.67 1.13 8.55
CA LEU A 249 2.42 1.88 9.56
C LEU A 249 3.27 0.95 10.45
N ALA A 250 2.72 -0.20 10.85
CA ALA A 250 3.45 -1.18 11.65
C ALA A 250 4.60 -1.83 10.85
N LEU A 251 4.33 -2.23 9.59
CA LEU A 251 5.34 -2.81 8.71
C LEU A 251 6.42 -1.79 8.33
N ASP A 252 6.06 -0.53 8.12
CA ASP A 252 7.02 0.53 7.85
C ASP A 252 8.03 0.67 8.97
N PHE A 253 7.56 0.80 10.21
CA PHE A 253 8.45 0.87 11.38
C PHE A 253 9.39 -0.34 11.48
N VAL A 254 8.85 -1.55 11.28
CA VAL A 254 9.63 -2.79 11.34
C VAL A 254 10.68 -2.82 10.22
N LEU A 255 10.27 -2.58 8.98
CA LEU A 255 11.18 -2.61 7.82
C LEU A 255 12.26 -1.55 7.93
N THR A 256 11.91 -0.31 8.29
CA THR A 256 12.87 0.78 8.52
C THR A 256 13.88 0.40 9.60
N SER A 257 13.42 -0.16 10.73
CA SER A 257 14.31 -0.58 11.82
C SER A 257 15.31 -1.66 11.39
N PHE A 258 14.90 -2.60 10.52
CA PHE A 258 15.79 -3.65 10.01
C PHE A 258 16.74 -3.14 8.91
N MET A 259 16.25 -2.29 8.00
CA MET A 259 17.02 -1.82 6.85
C MET A 259 18.12 -0.82 7.24
N PHE A 260 17.89 -0.02 8.30
CA PHE A 260 18.87 1.00 8.74
C PHE A 260 19.78 0.55 9.89
N ARG A 261 19.57 -0.61 10.51
CA ARG A 261 20.47 -1.17 11.52
C ARG A 261 21.81 -1.67 10.96
N GLY A 262 21.95 -1.81 9.65
CA GLY A 262 23.17 -2.31 9.00
C GLY A 262 24.18 -1.24 8.57
N THR A 263 23.94 0.03 8.85
CA THR A 263 24.76 1.17 8.41
C THR A 263 25.51 1.88 9.54
N SER A 264 25.54 1.30 10.75
CA SER A 264 26.37 1.79 11.87
C SER A 264 27.65 1.00 12.03
#